data_4b5e68923c4e171a48857b1bca02311d
#
_entry.id   4b5e68923c4e171a48857b1bca02311d
#
_cell.length_a   1.000
_cell.length_b   1.000
_cell.length_c   1.000
_cell.angle_alpha   90.00
_cell.angle_beta   90.00
_cell.angle_gamma   90.00
#
_symmetry.space_group_name_H-M   'P 1'
#
loop_
_entity.id
_entity.type
_entity.pdbx_description
1 polymer ?
#
loop_
_entity_poly.entity_id
_entity_poly.type
_entity_poly.pdbx_seq_one_letter_code
_entity_poly.pdbx_strand_id
1 'polypeptide(L)'
;MDVIERNILNNDLYFILSLFSFLFIALLRGFYWKFTKLLLKGTVDRRFANQYLREENVFTERVNILTFILILINFSLFFFKITQEDVSNKFFLIVVIISIYYILKYAFILLLGKVFLLESASQLAWFFSMLYDRSLSIIIFPFIVLIYFSSIPIVEFLIYFTCLFFLFFQILKVAFIWRIGSTNFHFSSIYIFLYLCILEVFPFLYVGKIIMR
;
A
#
# COMPACT_ATOMS: atom_id res chain seq x y z
N MET A 1 22.93 34.25 -19.08
CA MET A 1 21.72 33.42 -19.36
C MET A 1 22.11 32.01 -19.07
N ASP A 2 21.89 31.57 -17.85
CA ASP A 2 22.21 30.20 -17.44
C ASP A 2 21.13 29.29 -18.03
N VAL A 3 21.55 28.46 -18.96
CA VAL A 3 20.72 27.42 -19.54
C VAL A 3 20.43 26.44 -18.44
N ILE A 4 19.22 26.48 -17.88
CA ILE A 4 18.72 25.44 -16.98
C ILE A 4 18.64 24.17 -17.84
N GLU A 5 19.67 23.33 -17.75
CA GLU A 5 19.59 21.96 -18.26
C GLU A 5 18.44 21.27 -17.54
N ARG A 6 17.30 21.25 -18.16
CA ARG A 6 16.14 20.50 -17.71
C ARG A 6 16.54 19.02 -17.80
N ASN A 7 16.68 18.35 -16.68
CA ASN A 7 16.85 16.90 -16.61
C ASN A 7 15.60 16.20 -17.17
N ILE A 8 15.48 16.20 -18.49
CA ILE A 8 14.29 15.77 -19.24
C ILE A 8 14.12 14.23 -19.10
N LEU A 9 15.22 13.51 -19.06
CA LEU A 9 15.21 12.03 -19.08
C LEU A 9 14.56 11.38 -17.86
N ASN A 10 14.63 12.00 -16.67
CA ASN A 10 14.04 11.40 -15.46
C ASN A 10 12.53 11.64 -15.36
N ASN A 11 12.02 12.74 -15.88
CA ASN A 11 10.58 13.05 -15.83
C ASN A 11 9.75 12.13 -16.73
N ASP A 12 10.30 11.66 -17.84
CA ASP A 12 9.59 10.79 -18.79
C ASP A 12 9.27 9.42 -18.18
N LEU A 13 10.20 8.84 -17.40
CA LEU A 13 9.97 7.58 -16.72
C LEU A 13 8.83 7.68 -15.70
N TYR A 14 8.79 8.75 -14.90
CA TYR A 14 7.72 8.95 -13.91
C TYR A 14 6.38 9.23 -14.57
N PHE A 15 6.39 9.94 -15.72
CA PHE A 15 5.19 10.15 -16.52
C PHE A 15 4.65 8.81 -17.05
N ILE A 16 5.50 7.97 -17.62
CA ILE A 16 5.10 6.64 -18.13
C ILE A 16 4.54 5.79 -17.01
N LEU A 17 5.21 5.73 -15.83
CA LEU A 17 4.73 4.96 -14.69
C LEU A 17 3.39 5.46 -14.14
N SER A 18 3.19 6.78 -14.08
CA SER A 18 1.90 7.36 -13.67
C SER A 18 0.80 7.04 -14.67
N LEU A 19 1.13 7.02 -15.97
CA LEU A 19 0.20 6.65 -17.03
C LEU A 19 -0.19 5.17 -16.94
N PHE A 20 0.76 4.27 -16.65
CA PHE A 20 0.45 2.86 -16.36
C PHE A 20 -0.45 2.70 -15.14
N SER A 21 -0.19 3.41 -14.04
CA SER A 21 -1.07 3.41 -12.88
C SER A 21 -2.48 3.88 -13.22
N PHE A 22 -2.60 4.94 -14.01
CA PHE A 22 -3.89 5.44 -14.49
C PHE A 22 -4.62 4.40 -15.33
N LEU A 23 -3.92 3.72 -16.24
CA LEU A 23 -4.47 2.66 -17.08
C LEU A 23 -5.00 1.50 -16.24
N PHE A 24 -4.26 1.05 -15.23
CA PHE A 24 -4.73 -0.01 -14.33
C PHE A 24 -5.97 0.41 -13.52
N ILE A 25 -6.01 1.67 -13.04
CA ILE A 25 -7.20 2.20 -12.35
C ILE A 25 -8.39 2.29 -13.30
N ALA A 26 -8.18 2.71 -14.55
CA ALA A 26 -9.22 2.74 -15.57
C ALA A 26 -9.75 1.34 -15.90
N LEU A 27 -8.88 0.34 -16.02
CA LEU A 27 -9.27 -1.07 -16.19
C LEU A 27 -10.08 -1.59 -14.98
N LEU A 28 -9.65 -1.30 -13.76
CA LEU A 28 -10.39 -1.65 -12.55
C LEU A 28 -11.78 -1.01 -12.54
N ARG A 29 -11.89 0.24 -12.95
CA ARG A 29 -13.17 0.96 -13.01
C ARG A 29 -14.06 0.48 -14.16
N GLY A 30 -13.48 0.19 -15.34
CA GLY A 30 -14.24 -0.22 -16.52
C GLY A 30 -14.77 -1.64 -16.43
N PHE A 31 -13.90 -2.60 -16.07
CA PHE A 31 -14.25 -4.03 -16.13
C PHE A 31 -14.56 -4.65 -14.78
N TYR A 32 -13.97 -4.14 -13.69
CA TYR A 32 -14.04 -4.77 -12.37
C TYR A 32 -14.65 -3.87 -11.29
N TRP A 33 -15.48 -2.90 -11.69
CA TRP A 33 -16.01 -1.87 -10.77
C TRP A 33 -16.74 -2.44 -9.55
N LYS A 34 -17.54 -3.50 -9.74
CA LYS A 34 -18.26 -4.16 -8.63
C LYS A 34 -17.28 -4.58 -7.53
N PHE A 35 -16.22 -5.29 -7.90
CA PHE A 35 -15.25 -5.82 -6.94
C PHE A 35 -14.34 -4.73 -6.37
N THR A 36 -13.91 -3.77 -7.18
CA THR A 36 -13.14 -2.60 -6.73
C THR A 36 -13.94 -1.76 -5.74
N LYS A 37 -15.23 -1.57 -5.97
CA LYS A 37 -16.12 -0.88 -5.04
C LYS A 37 -16.28 -1.65 -3.71
N LEU A 38 -16.38 -2.98 -3.75
CA LEU A 38 -16.43 -3.82 -2.56
C LEU A 38 -15.11 -3.72 -1.77
N LEU A 39 -13.96 -3.75 -2.46
CA LEU A 39 -12.65 -3.59 -1.87
C LEU A 39 -12.52 -2.23 -1.16
N LEU A 40 -12.87 -1.12 -1.82
CA LEU A 40 -12.83 0.22 -1.23
C LEU A 40 -13.80 0.39 -0.06
N LYS A 41 -15.03 -0.11 -0.16
CA LYS A 41 -15.99 -0.08 0.93
C LYS A 41 -15.60 -0.99 2.09
N GLY A 42 -14.89 -2.08 1.81
CA GLY A 42 -14.41 -3.02 2.80
C GLY A 42 -13.42 -2.43 3.80
N THR A 43 -12.75 -1.31 3.48
CA THR A 43 -11.90 -0.59 4.44
C THR A 43 -12.69 0.16 5.51
N VAL A 44 -13.95 0.50 5.24
CA VAL A 44 -14.82 1.25 6.14
C VAL A 44 -15.79 0.32 6.86
N ASP A 45 -16.42 -0.59 6.13
CA ASP A 45 -17.44 -1.49 6.67
C ASP A 45 -17.07 -2.96 6.45
N ARG A 46 -17.01 -3.69 7.57
CA ARG A 46 -16.67 -5.10 7.64
C ARG A 46 -17.59 -6.01 6.80
N ARG A 47 -18.84 -5.61 6.59
CA ARG A 47 -19.79 -6.37 5.77
C ARG A 47 -19.30 -6.51 4.34
N PHE A 48 -18.81 -5.41 3.75
CA PHE A 48 -18.29 -5.42 2.38
C PHE A 48 -16.96 -6.17 2.27
N ALA A 49 -16.10 -6.10 3.29
CA ALA A 49 -14.87 -6.88 3.33
C ALA A 49 -15.16 -8.39 3.36
N ASN A 50 -16.11 -8.83 4.20
CA ASN A 50 -16.55 -10.22 4.26
C ASN A 50 -17.25 -10.66 2.97
N GLN A 51 -18.01 -9.76 2.33
CA GLN A 51 -18.63 -10.04 1.04
C GLN A 51 -17.55 -10.23 -0.04
N TYR A 52 -16.52 -9.36 -0.07
CA TYR A 52 -15.40 -9.49 -0.99
C TYR A 52 -14.65 -10.82 -0.80
N LEU A 53 -14.46 -11.26 0.45
CA LEU A 53 -13.84 -12.54 0.78
C LEU A 53 -14.68 -13.73 0.30
N ARG A 54 -16.02 -13.65 0.44
CA ARG A 54 -16.92 -14.74 0.02
C ARG A 54 -17.11 -14.82 -1.50
N GLU A 55 -17.00 -13.70 -2.19
CA GLU A 55 -17.06 -13.64 -3.66
C GLU A 55 -15.71 -13.99 -4.31
N GLU A 56 -14.92 -14.89 -3.69
CA GLU A 56 -13.64 -15.33 -4.23
C GLU A 56 -13.88 -16.11 -5.54
N ASN A 57 -13.50 -15.49 -6.66
CA ASN A 57 -13.63 -16.03 -8.00
C ASN A 57 -12.50 -15.47 -8.89
N VAL A 58 -12.44 -15.90 -10.14
CA VAL A 58 -11.44 -15.46 -11.13
C VAL A 58 -11.38 -13.93 -11.27
N PHE A 59 -12.51 -13.24 -11.10
CA PHE A 59 -12.55 -11.77 -11.21
C PHE A 59 -11.92 -11.08 -10.00
N THR A 60 -12.16 -11.58 -8.79
CA THR A 60 -11.50 -11.08 -7.58
C THR A 60 -10.00 -11.33 -7.60
N GLU A 61 -9.57 -12.47 -8.13
CA GLU A 61 -8.16 -12.79 -8.30
C GLU A 61 -7.47 -11.78 -9.24
N ARG A 62 -8.08 -11.47 -10.39
CA ARG A 62 -7.58 -10.45 -11.32
C ARG A 62 -7.50 -9.06 -10.67
N VAL A 63 -8.52 -8.66 -9.90
CA VAL A 63 -8.50 -7.41 -9.13
C VAL A 63 -7.35 -7.42 -8.13
N ASN A 64 -7.11 -8.56 -7.47
CA ASN A 64 -6.02 -8.72 -6.52
C ASN A 64 -4.65 -8.54 -7.18
N ILE A 65 -4.43 -9.09 -8.36
CA ILE A 65 -3.19 -8.95 -9.13
C ILE A 65 -3.01 -7.50 -9.59
N LEU A 66 -4.01 -6.90 -10.22
CA LEU A 66 -3.95 -5.52 -10.72
C LEU A 66 -3.68 -4.52 -9.59
N THR A 67 -4.37 -4.68 -8.46
CA THR A 67 -4.17 -3.80 -7.31
C THR A 67 -2.82 -4.02 -6.63
N PHE A 68 -2.26 -5.24 -6.66
CA PHE A 68 -0.91 -5.49 -6.17
C PHE A 68 0.15 -4.79 -7.04
N ILE A 69 0.01 -4.83 -8.35
CA ILE A 69 0.88 -4.07 -9.26
C ILE A 69 0.77 -2.56 -8.98
N LEU A 70 -0.45 -2.06 -8.73
CA LEU A 70 -0.66 -0.66 -8.32
C LEU A 70 0.05 -0.31 -7.00
N ILE A 71 0.05 -1.21 -6.02
CA ILE A 71 0.83 -1.02 -4.77
C ILE A 71 2.30 -0.82 -5.11
N LEU A 72 2.88 -1.72 -5.91
CA LEU A 72 4.31 -1.66 -6.25
C LEU A 72 4.66 -0.35 -6.97
N ILE A 73 3.87 0.06 -7.96
CA ILE A 73 4.14 1.29 -8.72
C ILE A 73 3.93 2.53 -7.84
N ASN A 74 2.77 2.67 -7.23
CA ASN A 74 2.39 3.89 -6.52
C ASN A 74 3.23 4.10 -5.24
N PHE A 75 3.48 3.04 -4.47
CA PHE A 75 4.32 3.18 -3.28
C PHE A 75 5.78 3.47 -3.66
N SER A 76 6.29 2.84 -4.74
CA SER A 76 7.63 3.13 -5.22
C SER A 76 7.79 4.57 -5.69
N LEU A 77 6.82 5.10 -6.44
CA LEU A 77 6.80 6.51 -6.85
C LEU A 77 6.77 7.43 -5.63
N PHE A 78 5.93 7.14 -4.66
CA PHE A 78 5.81 7.95 -3.45
C PHE A 78 7.10 7.96 -2.61
N PHE A 79 7.66 6.78 -2.31
CA PHE A 79 8.89 6.69 -1.52
C PHE A 79 10.10 7.26 -2.27
N PHE A 80 10.17 7.07 -3.58
CA PHE A 80 11.23 7.65 -4.38
C PHE A 80 11.23 9.19 -4.30
N LYS A 81 10.05 9.82 -4.35
CA LYS A 81 9.94 11.28 -4.26
C LYS A 81 10.35 11.82 -2.88
N ILE A 82 10.09 11.06 -1.82
CA ILE A 82 10.50 11.42 -0.46
C ILE A 82 12.04 11.40 -0.30
N THR A 83 12.72 10.45 -0.93
CA THR A 83 14.19 10.33 -0.82
C THR A 83 14.94 11.40 -1.59
N GLN A 84 14.26 12.21 -2.40
CA GLN A 84 14.81 13.34 -3.20
C GLN A 84 16.06 12.98 -4.03
N GLU A 85 16.27 11.72 -4.35
CA GLU A 85 17.46 11.25 -5.05
C GLU A 85 17.21 11.07 -6.56
N ASP A 86 18.01 11.76 -7.38
CA ASP A 86 17.84 11.86 -8.83
C ASP A 86 18.35 10.66 -9.66
N VAL A 87 18.64 9.53 -9.06
CA VAL A 87 19.27 8.40 -9.77
C VAL A 87 18.24 7.33 -10.12
N SER A 88 17.99 7.09 -11.41
CA SER A 88 17.05 6.08 -11.93
C SER A 88 17.29 4.66 -11.39
N ASN A 89 18.54 4.30 -11.12
CA ASN A 89 18.90 3.01 -10.53
C ASN A 89 18.31 2.80 -9.13
N LYS A 90 18.09 3.89 -8.37
CA LYS A 90 17.51 3.82 -7.02
C LYS A 90 16.00 3.59 -7.04
N PHE A 91 15.29 4.03 -8.08
CA PHE A 91 13.88 3.69 -8.23
C PHE A 91 13.66 2.17 -8.31
N PHE A 92 14.44 1.48 -9.13
CA PHE A 92 14.37 0.03 -9.24
C PHE A 92 14.69 -0.67 -7.92
N LEU A 93 15.68 -0.17 -7.18
CA LEU A 93 16.02 -0.66 -5.86
C LEU A 93 14.84 -0.51 -4.88
N ILE A 94 14.12 0.61 -4.89
CA ILE A 94 12.93 0.83 -4.05
C ILE A 94 11.83 -0.17 -4.41
N VAL A 95 11.58 -0.44 -5.70
CA VAL A 95 10.61 -1.46 -6.14
C VAL A 95 10.98 -2.84 -5.59
N VAL A 96 12.27 -3.21 -5.65
CA VAL A 96 12.77 -4.47 -5.11
C VAL A 96 12.59 -4.53 -3.60
N ILE A 97 12.92 -3.47 -2.87
CA ILE A 97 12.74 -3.40 -1.40
C ILE A 97 11.27 -3.58 -1.02
N ILE A 98 10.35 -2.89 -1.70
CA ILE A 98 8.91 -3.03 -1.44
C ILE A 98 8.44 -4.45 -1.75
N SER A 99 8.90 -5.05 -2.84
CA SER A 99 8.57 -6.44 -3.19
C SER A 99 9.05 -7.43 -2.13
N ILE A 100 10.29 -7.30 -1.68
CA ILE A 100 10.87 -8.13 -0.60
C ILE A 100 10.07 -7.94 0.70
N TYR A 101 9.70 -6.70 1.03
CA TYR A 101 8.88 -6.42 2.22
C TYR A 101 7.56 -7.19 2.19
N TYR A 102 6.81 -7.19 1.07
CA TYR A 102 5.56 -7.94 0.98
C TYR A 102 5.75 -9.45 1.03
N ILE A 103 6.83 -9.99 0.45
CA ILE A 103 7.18 -11.42 0.54
C ILE A 103 7.49 -11.80 1.98
N LEU A 104 8.34 -11.03 2.67
CA LEU A 104 8.68 -11.26 4.08
C LEU A 104 7.44 -11.15 4.97
N LYS A 105 6.62 -10.14 4.77
CA LYS A 105 5.35 -9.95 5.49
C LYS A 105 4.46 -11.18 5.36
N TYR A 106 4.27 -11.70 4.17
CA TYR A 106 3.50 -12.91 3.92
C TYR A 106 4.09 -14.13 4.65
N ALA A 107 5.41 -14.34 4.49
CA ALA A 107 6.11 -15.46 5.13
C ALA A 107 5.99 -15.40 6.66
N PHE A 108 6.15 -14.22 7.26
CA PHE A 108 6.00 -14.04 8.71
C PHE A 108 4.58 -14.32 9.21
N ILE A 109 3.56 -13.87 8.48
CA ILE A 109 2.16 -14.13 8.85
C ILE A 109 1.87 -15.63 8.84
N LEU A 110 2.33 -16.34 7.80
CA LEU A 110 2.16 -17.79 7.72
C LEU A 110 2.94 -18.52 8.82
N LEU A 111 4.16 -18.10 9.10
CA LEU A 111 4.98 -18.68 10.15
C LEU A 111 4.30 -18.52 11.52
N LEU A 112 3.84 -17.31 11.85
CA LEU A 112 3.10 -17.07 13.09
C LEU A 112 1.82 -17.92 13.16
N GLY A 113 1.08 -18.05 12.06
CA GLY A 113 -0.11 -18.89 11.97
C GLY A 113 0.19 -20.36 12.31
N LYS A 114 1.30 -20.90 11.80
CA LYS A 114 1.73 -22.27 12.08
C LYS A 114 2.23 -22.45 13.52
N VAL A 115 3.07 -21.52 14.01
CA VAL A 115 3.62 -21.59 15.37
C VAL A 115 2.52 -21.58 16.43
N PHE A 116 1.49 -20.76 16.23
CA PHE A 116 0.38 -20.65 17.19
C PHE A 116 -0.81 -21.55 16.86
N LEU A 117 -0.73 -22.43 15.84
CA LEU A 117 -1.81 -23.31 15.37
C LEU A 117 -3.09 -22.56 14.98
N LEU A 118 -2.94 -21.36 14.39
CA LEU A 118 -4.01 -20.43 14.05
C LEU A 118 -4.01 -20.09 12.56
N GLU A 119 -3.96 -21.11 11.69
CA GLU A 119 -3.81 -20.92 10.23
C GLU A 119 -4.95 -20.10 9.61
N SER A 120 -6.21 -20.37 9.99
CA SER A 120 -7.36 -19.63 9.48
C SER A 120 -7.32 -18.14 9.84
N ALA A 121 -6.81 -17.84 11.01
CA ALA A 121 -6.67 -16.47 11.47
C ALA A 121 -5.53 -15.72 10.79
N SER A 122 -4.43 -16.39 10.51
CA SER A 122 -3.31 -15.80 9.78
C SER A 122 -3.71 -15.45 8.34
N GLN A 123 -4.49 -16.31 7.67
CA GLN A 123 -5.04 -16.03 6.34
C GLN A 123 -5.97 -14.82 6.35
N LEU A 124 -6.84 -14.69 7.35
CA LEU A 124 -7.70 -13.53 7.51
C LEU A 124 -6.89 -12.25 7.80
N ALA A 125 -5.88 -12.33 8.66
CA ALA A 125 -5.01 -11.19 8.96
C ALA A 125 -4.28 -10.70 7.70
N TRP A 126 -3.76 -11.62 6.89
CA TRP A 126 -3.16 -11.31 5.60
C TRP A 126 -4.17 -10.64 4.66
N PHE A 127 -5.35 -11.22 4.52
CA PHE A 127 -6.39 -10.68 3.67
C PHE A 127 -6.74 -9.23 4.04
N PHE A 128 -7.03 -8.96 5.32
CA PHE A 128 -7.37 -7.62 5.77
C PHE A 128 -6.20 -6.64 5.63
N SER A 129 -4.98 -7.07 5.94
CA SER A 129 -3.80 -6.23 5.74
C SER A 129 -3.66 -5.82 4.27
N MET A 130 -3.78 -6.77 3.34
CA MET A 130 -3.69 -6.49 1.91
C MET A 130 -4.87 -5.67 1.39
N LEU A 131 -6.07 -5.84 1.95
CA LEU A 131 -7.25 -5.06 1.57
C LEU A 131 -7.03 -3.55 1.80
N TYR A 132 -6.45 -3.19 2.95
CA TYR A 132 -6.11 -1.79 3.25
C TYR A 132 -5.01 -1.25 2.34
N ASP A 133 -3.93 -2.00 2.12
CA ASP A 133 -2.82 -1.58 1.27
C ASP A 133 -3.25 -1.40 -0.19
N ARG A 134 -4.11 -2.29 -0.71
CA ARG A 134 -4.72 -2.19 -2.05
C ARG A 134 -5.61 -0.96 -2.19
N SER A 135 -6.48 -0.73 -1.22
CA SER A 135 -7.35 0.45 -1.23
C SER A 135 -6.56 1.74 -1.15
N LEU A 136 -5.54 1.77 -0.30
CA LEU A 136 -4.65 2.92 -0.15
C LEU A 136 -3.93 3.22 -1.46
N SER A 137 -3.42 2.21 -2.17
CA SER A 137 -2.72 2.41 -3.45
C SER A 137 -3.59 3.08 -4.52
N ILE A 138 -4.89 2.77 -4.55
CA ILE A 138 -5.83 3.42 -5.47
C ILE A 138 -6.10 4.87 -5.05
N ILE A 139 -6.30 5.10 -3.76
CA ILE A 139 -6.67 6.43 -3.23
C ILE A 139 -5.48 7.40 -3.27
N ILE A 140 -4.25 6.91 -3.06
CA ILE A 140 -3.06 7.76 -3.05
C ILE A 140 -2.62 8.22 -4.45
N PHE A 141 -3.07 7.54 -5.51
CA PHE A 141 -2.68 7.82 -6.89
C PHE A 141 -2.87 9.31 -7.31
N PRO A 142 -4.03 9.97 -7.09
CA PRO A 142 -4.19 11.37 -7.47
C PRO A 142 -3.20 12.29 -6.74
N PHE A 143 -2.86 12.00 -5.50
CA PHE A 143 -1.84 12.77 -4.75
C PHE A 143 -0.46 12.58 -5.35
N ILE A 144 -0.10 11.36 -5.77
CA ILE A 144 1.18 11.10 -6.45
C ILE A 144 1.27 11.91 -7.74
N VAL A 145 0.22 11.92 -8.56
CA VAL A 145 0.19 12.72 -9.79
C VAL A 145 0.39 14.20 -9.47
N LEU A 146 -0.30 14.72 -8.46
CA LEU A 146 -0.13 16.11 -8.04
C LEU A 146 1.30 16.40 -7.55
N ILE A 147 1.93 15.49 -6.79
CA ILE A 147 3.29 15.65 -6.30
C ILE A 147 4.31 15.73 -7.45
N TYR A 148 4.14 14.97 -8.53
CA TYR A 148 5.07 14.97 -9.66
C TYR A 148 4.86 16.11 -10.65
N PHE A 149 3.64 16.64 -10.76
CA PHE A 149 3.28 17.63 -11.79
C PHE A 149 2.94 19.02 -11.25
N SER A 150 2.98 19.23 -9.91
CA SER A 150 2.76 20.56 -9.30
C SER A 150 4.05 21.38 -9.17
N SER A 151 3.89 22.68 -8.91
CA SER A 151 5.00 23.59 -8.63
C SER A 151 5.63 23.32 -7.27
N ILE A 152 6.93 23.62 -7.14
CA ILE A 152 7.76 23.31 -5.97
C ILE A 152 7.14 23.68 -4.60
N PRO A 153 6.58 24.89 -4.38
CA PRO A 153 6.06 25.26 -3.05
C PRO A 153 4.85 24.40 -2.60
N ILE A 154 4.09 23.87 -3.57
CA ILE A 154 2.91 23.02 -3.28
C ILE A 154 3.34 21.57 -3.04
N VAL A 155 4.43 21.13 -3.65
CA VAL A 155 4.90 19.74 -3.57
C VAL A 155 5.25 19.35 -2.12
N GLU A 156 5.95 20.18 -1.38
CA GLU A 156 6.29 19.90 0.03
C GLU A 156 5.03 19.71 0.87
N PHE A 157 4.07 20.62 0.75
CA PHE A 157 2.78 20.47 1.44
C PHE A 157 2.06 19.18 1.04
N LEU A 158 2.04 18.82 -0.25
CA LEU A 158 1.41 17.60 -0.73
C LEU A 158 2.10 16.34 -0.21
N ILE A 159 3.43 16.34 -0.08
CA ILE A 159 4.17 15.22 0.50
C ILE A 159 3.78 15.02 1.97
N TYR A 160 3.79 16.09 2.80
CA TYR A 160 3.38 16.00 4.20
C TYR A 160 1.92 15.56 4.34
N PHE A 161 1.02 16.11 3.54
CA PHE A 161 -0.39 15.72 3.54
C PHE A 161 -0.56 14.24 3.18
N THR A 162 0.17 13.76 2.16
CA THR A 162 0.11 12.37 1.73
C THR A 162 0.70 11.42 2.77
N CYS A 163 1.79 11.81 3.45
CA CYS A 163 2.34 11.06 4.59
C CYS A 163 1.34 10.96 5.73
N LEU A 164 0.67 12.05 6.09
CA LEU A 164 -0.34 12.07 7.14
C LEU A 164 -1.52 11.16 6.78
N PHE A 165 -1.97 11.22 5.53
CA PHE A 165 -3.04 10.37 5.01
C PHE A 165 -2.64 8.88 5.03
N PHE A 166 -1.41 8.57 4.65
CA PHE A 166 -0.86 7.22 4.72
C PHE A 166 -0.83 6.71 6.17
N LEU A 167 -0.34 7.52 7.13
CA LEU A 167 -0.34 7.19 8.55
C LEU A 167 -1.75 6.95 9.09
N PHE A 168 -2.70 7.80 8.72
CA PHE A 168 -4.10 7.64 9.11
C PHE A 168 -4.67 6.28 8.66
N PHE A 169 -4.44 5.89 7.41
CA PHE A 169 -4.87 4.58 6.89
C PHE A 169 -4.21 3.41 7.62
N GLN A 170 -2.94 3.55 8.01
CA GLN A 170 -2.26 2.51 8.78
C GLN A 170 -2.82 2.38 10.20
N ILE A 171 -3.16 3.49 10.84
CA ILE A 171 -3.82 3.46 12.16
C ILE A 171 -5.18 2.75 12.04
N LEU A 172 -5.97 3.08 11.03
CA LEU A 172 -7.25 2.40 10.78
C LEU A 172 -7.07 0.90 10.56
N LYS A 173 -6.08 0.49 9.77
CA LYS A 173 -5.72 -0.91 9.52
C LYS A 173 -5.39 -1.64 10.81
N VAL A 174 -4.50 -1.06 11.64
CA VAL A 174 -4.11 -1.61 12.94
C VAL A 174 -5.33 -1.76 13.86
N ALA A 175 -6.14 -0.71 14.00
CA ALA A 175 -7.35 -0.73 14.82
C ALA A 175 -8.35 -1.79 14.35
N PHE A 176 -8.49 -1.97 13.03
CA PHE A 176 -9.40 -2.95 12.45
C PHE A 176 -8.92 -4.39 12.67
N ILE A 177 -7.64 -4.68 12.45
CA ILE A 177 -7.04 -5.99 12.71
C ILE A 177 -7.11 -6.33 14.20
N TRP A 178 -6.82 -5.37 15.08
CA TRP A 178 -6.96 -5.55 16.53
C TRP A 178 -8.39 -5.95 16.91
N ARG A 179 -9.39 -5.22 16.41
CA ARG A 179 -10.81 -5.49 16.68
C ARG A 179 -11.24 -6.88 16.21
N ILE A 180 -10.76 -7.33 15.03
CA ILE A 180 -11.09 -8.67 14.53
C ILE A 180 -10.44 -9.76 15.38
N GLY A 181 -9.18 -9.59 15.72
CA GLY A 181 -8.44 -10.56 16.54
C GLY A 181 -9.06 -10.74 17.93
N SER A 182 -9.47 -9.64 18.58
CA SER A 182 -10.07 -9.68 19.91
C SER A 182 -11.50 -10.24 19.94
N THR A 183 -12.32 -9.94 18.92
CA THR A 183 -13.75 -10.31 18.96
C THR A 183 -14.05 -11.68 18.39
N ASN A 184 -13.34 -12.14 17.35
CA ASN A 184 -13.71 -13.35 16.62
C ASN A 184 -12.92 -14.59 17.03
N PHE A 185 -11.69 -14.40 17.49
CA PHE A 185 -10.78 -15.55 17.68
C PHE A 185 -10.31 -15.71 19.12
N HIS A 186 -10.69 -14.82 20.05
CA HIS A 186 -10.19 -14.83 21.43
C HIS A 186 -8.67 -15.01 21.50
N PHE A 187 -7.95 -14.39 20.53
CA PHE A 187 -6.50 -14.50 20.47
C PHE A 187 -5.88 -13.96 21.75
N SER A 188 -4.83 -14.63 22.18
CA SER A 188 -3.92 -14.03 23.15
C SER A 188 -3.53 -12.64 22.66
N SER A 189 -3.71 -11.62 23.49
CA SER A 189 -3.33 -10.24 23.18
C SER A 189 -1.87 -10.13 22.74
N ILE A 190 -1.04 -11.06 23.18
CA ILE A 190 0.37 -11.19 22.81
C ILE A 190 0.55 -11.48 21.31
N TYR A 191 -0.26 -12.38 20.74
CA TYR A 191 -0.18 -12.70 19.30
C TYR A 191 -0.51 -11.47 18.44
N ILE A 192 -1.59 -10.79 18.77
CA ILE A 192 -2.03 -9.60 18.03
C ILE A 192 -0.97 -8.49 18.16
N PHE A 193 -0.44 -8.31 19.37
CA PHE A 193 0.60 -7.32 19.64
C PHE A 193 1.89 -7.62 18.86
N LEU A 194 2.40 -8.84 18.87
CA LEU A 194 3.58 -9.25 18.10
C LEU A 194 3.38 -9.04 16.59
N TYR A 195 2.22 -9.47 16.07
CA TYR A 195 1.88 -9.26 14.67
C TYR A 195 1.92 -7.78 14.28
N LEU A 196 1.26 -6.92 15.06
CA LEU A 196 1.16 -5.50 14.78
C LEU A 196 2.52 -4.79 14.92
N CYS A 197 3.27 -5.08 16.00
CA CYS A 197 4.56 -4.43 16.22
C CYS A 197 5.58 -4.79 15.14
N ILE A 198 5.73 -6.07 14.80
CA ILE A 198 6.77 -6.53 13.88
C ILE A 198 6.42 -6.18 12.43
N LEU A 199 5.17 -6.38 12.02
CA LEU A 199 4.80 -6.30 10.60
C LEU A 199 4.25 -4.96 10.16
N GLU A 200 3.61 -4.21 11.06
CA GLU A 200 2.98 -2.96 10.69
C GLU A 200 3.73 -1.72 11.23
N VAL A 201 4.24 -1.77 12.46
CA VAL A 201 4.88 -0.61 13.10
C VAL A 201 6.36 -0.48 12.74
N PHE A 202 7.11 -1.58 12.74
CA PHE A 202 8.55 -1.57 12.49
C PHE A 202 8.95 -0.97 11.13
N PRO A 203 8.33 -1.31 9.99
CA PRO A 203 8.66 -0.71 8.70
C PRO A 203 8.43 0.81 8.68
N PHE A 204 7.40 1.27 9.40
CA PHE A 204 7.10 2.69 9.53
C PHE A 204 8.16 3.46 10.28
N LEU A 205 8.62 2.92 11.40
CA LEU A 205 9.72 3.53 12.16
C LEU A 205 10.99 3.62 11.33
N TYR A 206 11.25 2.61 10.50
CA TYR A 206 12.40 2.60 9.60
C TYR A 206 12.29 3.69 8.51
N VAL A 207 11.13 3.81 7.87
CA VAL A 207 10.86 4.87 6.87
C VAL A 207 10.91 6.25 7.53
N GLY A 208 10.30 6.42 8.70
CA GLY A 208 10.37 7.67 9.46
C GLY A 208 11.81 8.10 9.77
N LYS A 209 12.70 7.15 10.11
CA LYS A 209 14.13 7.41 10.33
C LYS A 209 14.85 7.86 9.05
N ILE A 210 14.46 7.36 7.89
CA ILE A 210 15.03 7.77 6.59
C ILE A 210 14.60 9.20 6.25
N ILE A 211 13.34 9.55 6.51
CA ILE A 211 12.78 10.88 6.22
C ILE A 211 13.38 11.97 7.13
N MET A 212 13.74 11.61 8.38
CA MET A 212 14.32 12.57 9.34
C MET A 212 15.85 12.75 9.21
N ARG A 213 16.49 12.04 8.30
CA ARG A 213 17.90 12.21 7.94
C ARG A 213 18.07 13.06 6.69
#